data_d718165b4649aca6560d5ad76e22c60e
#
_entry.id   d718165b4649aca6560d5ad76e22c60e
#
_cell.length_a   1.000
_cell.length_b   1.000
_cell.length_c   1.000
_cell.angle_alpha   90.00
_cell.angle_beta   90.00
_cell.angle_gamma   90.00
#
_symmetry.space_group_name_H-M   'P 1'
#
loop_
_entity.id
_entity.type
_entity.pdbx_description
1 polymer ?
#
loop_
_entity_poly.entity_id
_entity_poly.type
_entity_poly.pdbx_seq_one_letter_code
_entity_poly.pdbx_strand_id
1 'polypeptide(L)'
;VLGATKEMTGKYNIVHICGEVEFGFQSSPRRYTGYPGDLFNWDVHRTDLSLEEGREVFKTPILGGLDNHGVLLEGSLEEIREESKRVIGAMGKKGFMLGADCTVPATIDWARLKAAAEAAAEA
;
A
#
# COMPACT_ATOMS: atom_id res chain seq x y z
N VAL A 1 -19.94 -4.44 10.72
CA VAL A 1 -18.67 -4.84 11.38
C VAL A 1 -17.68 -3.70 11.31
N LEU A 2 -17.25 -3.23 10.12
CA LEU A 2 -16.24 -2.17 9.99
C LEU A 2 -16.68 -0.83 10.60
N GLY A 3 -17.95 -0.47 10.54
CA GLY A 3 -18.47 0.73 11.22
C GLY A 3 -18.30 0.67 12.73
N ALA A 4 -18.63 -0.47 13.34
CA ALA A 4 -18.44 -0.70 14.77
C ALA A 4 -16.95 -0.70 15.16
N THR A 5 -16.09 -1.26 14.32
CA THR A 5 -14.64 -1.24 14.53
C THR A 5 -14.11 0.20 14.59
N LYS A 6 -14.57 1.08 13.72
CA LYS A 6 -14.18 2.49 13.72
C LYS A 6 -14.55 3.20 15.03
N GLU A 7 -15.70 2.90 15.60
CA GLU A 7 -16.12 3.44 16.90
C GLU A 7 -15.28 2.92 18.06
N MET A 8 -14.83 1.65 17.98
CA MET A 8 -14.08 0.99 19.04
C MET A 8 -12.58 1.31 19.05
N THR A 9 -11.96 1.43 17.87
CA THR A 9 -10.51 1.47 17.73
C THR A 9 -9.92 2.87 17.65
N GLY A 10 -10.75 3.88 17.62
CA GLY A 10 -10.31 5.27 17.69
C GLY A 10 -10.29 6.01 16.37
N LYS A 11 -9.36 6.94 16.22
CA LYS A 11 -9.47 8.08 15.33
C LYS A 11 -9.21 7.77 13.85
N TYR A 12 -8.37 6.77 13.55
CA TYR A 12 -7.96 6.43 12.18
C TYR A 12 -7.95 4.92 11.97
N ASN A 13 -8.59 4.46 10.91
CA ASN A 13 -8.65 3.06 10.54
C ASN A 13 -8.06 2.85 9.15
N ILE A 14 -7.20 1.85 9.03
CA ILE A 14 -6.65 1.38 7.76
C ILE A 14 -7.44 0.16 7.33
N VAL A 15 -7.95 0.18 6.10
CA VAL A 15 -8.55 -1.00 5.46
C VAL A 15 -7.51 -1.60 4.52
N HIS A 16 -7.07 -2.81 4.83
CA HIS A 16 -6.21 -3.59 3.94
C HIS A 16 -7.04 -4.62 3.17
N ILE A 17 -6.85 -4.66 1.85
CA ILE A 17 -7.47 -5.63 0.95
C ILE A 17 -6.37 -6.52 0.40
N CYS A 18 -6.27 -7.72 0.95
CA CYS A 18 -5.24 -8.69 0.55
C CYS A 18 -5.45 -9.13 -0.90
N GLY A 19 -4.38 -9.10 -1.69
CA GLY A 19 -4.37 -9.52 -3.09
C GLY A 19 -3.61 -10.83 -3.33
N GLU A 20 -3.12 -11.48 -2.27
CA GLU A 20 -2.32 -12.69 -2.40
C GLU A 20 -3.13 -13.85 -2.98
N VAL A 21 -2.67 -14.33 -4.13
CA VAL A 21 -3.33 -15.42 -4.88
C VAL A 21 -2.97 -16.83 -4.40
N GLU A 22 -2.14 -16.97 -3.39
CA GLU A 22 -1.70 -18.26 -2.85
C GLU A 22 -2.86 -19.18 -2.43
N PHE A 23 -4.03 -18.58 -2.16
CA PHE A 23 -5.24 -19.33 -1.77
C PHE A 23 -6.25 -19.51 -2.90
N GLY A 24 -5.87 -19.24 -4.15
CA GLY A 24 -6.69 -19.53 -5.33
C GLY A 24 -7.85 -18.58 -5.60
N PHE A 25 -7.89 -17.41 -4.96
CA PHE A 25 -8.85 -16.35 -5.30
C PHE A 25 -8.14 -15.02 -5.61
N GLN A 26 -8.73 -14.27 -6.52
CA GLN A 26 -8.27 -12.93 -6.86
C GLN A 26 -9.18 -11.89 -6.21
N SER A 27 -8.62 -11.02 -5.39
CA SER A 27 -9.34 -9.89 -4.83
C SER A 27 -9.67 -8.85 -5.89
N SER A 28 -10.84 -8.25 -5.78
CA SER A 28 -11.20 -7.05 -6.52
C SER A 28 -11.36 -5.88 -5.54
N PRO A 29 -10.38 -4.98 -5.43
CA PRO A 29 -10.44 -3.88 -4.48
C PRO A 29 -11.67 -2.97 -4.69
N ARG A 30 -12.16 -2.85 -5.92
CA ARG A 30 -13.35 -2.05 -6.27
C ARG A 30 -14.61 -2.48 -5.52
N ARG A 31 -14.70 -3.74 -5.07
CA ARG A 31 -15.84 -4.24 -4.28
C ARG A 31 -15.94 -3.61 -2.89
N TYR A 32 -14.86 -2.99 -2.42
CA TYR A 32 -14.79 -2.35 -1.11
C TYR A 32 -15.07 -0.84 -1.17
N THR A 33 -15.55 -0.34 -2.30
CA THR A 33 -15.99 1.06 -2.45
C THR A 33 -17.08 1.38 -1.42
N GLY A 34 -16.91 2.47 -0.70
CA GLY A 34 -17.85 2.90 0.35
C GLY A 34 -17.67 2.21 1.71
N TYR A 35 -16.70 1.32 1.86
CA TYR A 35 -16.35 0.78 3.18
C TYR A 35 -15.81 1.88 4.10
N PRO A 36 -16.16 1.84 5.40
CA PRO A 36 -15.74 2.85 6.36
C PRO A 36 -14.26 2.66 6.72
N GLY A 37 -13.38 3.38 6.04
CA GLY A 37 -11.96 3.44 6.29
C GLY A 37 -11.45 4.85 6.11
N ASP A 38 -10.41 5.23 6.84
CA ASP A 38 -9.77 6.54 6.75
C ASP A 38 -8.59 6.49 5.79
N LEU A 39 -8.08 5.29 5.50
CA LEU A 39 -6.97 5.03 4.60
C LEU A 39 -7.12 3.61 4.03
N PHE A 40 -6.85 3.45 2.73
CA PHE A 40 -6.94 2.15 2.05
C PHE A 40 -5.58 1.69 1.56
N ASN A 41 -5.36 0.38 1.69
CA ASN A 41 -4.18 -0.33 1.22
C ASN A 41 -4.61 -1.61 0.50
N TRP A 42 -4.00 -1.91 -0.63
CA TRP A 42 -4.24 -3.14 -1.39
C TRP A 42 -3.01 -3.48 -2.24
N ASP A 43 -2.98 -4.68 -2.77
CA ASP A 43 -1.92 -5.13 -3.68
C ASP A 43 -2.18 -4.60 -5.09
N VAL A 44 -1.52 -3.51 -5.45
CA VAL A 44 -1.65 -2.88 -6.77
C VAL A 44 -0.94 -3.69 -7.87
N HIS A 45 -0.01 -4.55 -7.50
CA HIS A 45 0.77 -5.34 -8.46
C HIS A 45 0.07 -6.65 -8.86
N ARG A 46 -0.92 -7.11 -8.04
CA ARG A 46 -1.65 -8.37 -8.25
C ARG A 46 -3.15 -8.20 -8.41
N THR A 47 -3.64 -6.97 -8.43
CA THR A 47 -5.05 -6.63 -8.64
C THR A 47 -5.23 -5.73 -9.85
N ASP A 48 -6.46 -5.45 -10.20
CA ASP A 48 -6.86 -4.64 -11.37
C ASP A 48 -7.08 -3.15 -11.04
N LEU A 49 -6.53 -2.67 -9.95
CA LEU A 49 -6.72 -1.29 -9.49
C LEU A 49 -5.38 -0.62 -9.20
N SER A 50 -5.01 0.38 -10.01
CA SER A 50 -3.82 1.20 -9.78
C SER A 50 -3.98 2.13 -8.56
N LEU A 51 -2.87 2.71 -8.07
CA LEU A 51 -2.91 3.67 -6.96
C LEU A 51 -3.75 4.91 -7.31
N GLU A 52 -3.57 5.43 -8.52
CA GLU A 52 -4.28 6.61 -9.01
C GLU A 52 -5.79 6.35 -9.11
N GLU A 53 -6.17 5.23 -9.72
CA GLU A 53 -7.57 4.81 -9.80
C GLU A 53 -8.17 4.58 -8.42
N GLY A 54 -7.42 3.96 -7.51
CA GLY A 54 -7.85 3.71 -6.14
C GLY A 54 -8.16 5.00 -5.37
N ARG A 55 -7.40 6.05 -5.59
CA ARG A 55 -7.70 7.38 -5.02
C ARG A 55 -9.08 7.88 -5.45
N GLU A 56 -9.42 7.70 -6.72
CA GLU A 56 -10.74 8.09 -7.25
C GLU A 56 -11.87 7.17 -6.75
N VAL A 57 -11.59 5.88 -6.63
CA VAL A 57 -12.57 4.88 -6.17
C VAL A 57 -12.89 5.03 -4.70
N PHE A 58 -11.88 5.12 -3.84
CA PHE A 58 -12.06 5.16 -2.39
C PHE A 58 -12.27 6.58 -1.86
N LYS A 59 -11.79 7.61 -2.56
CA LYS A 59 -11.89 9.03 -2.15
C LYS A 59 -11.30 9.31 -0.77
N THR A 60 -10.27 8.56 -0.40
CA THR A 60 -9.54 8.63 0.86
C THR A 60 -8.04 8.64 0.58
N PRO A 61 -7.19 8.98 1.56
CA PRO A 61 -5.76 8.73 1.49
C PRO A 61 -5.45 7.26 1.18
N ILE A 62 -4.38 7.03 0.45
CA ILE A 62 -3.92 5.72 0.00
C ILE A 62 -2.57 5.38 0.63
N LEU A 63 -2.41 4.14 1.04
CA LEU A 63 -1.16 3.53 1.49
C LEU A 63 -0.75 2.43 0.52
N GLY A 64 0.50 2.40 0.08
CA GLY A 64 1.01 1.29 -0.75
C GLY A 64 2.08 1.71 -1.75
N GLY A 65 2.17 0.97 -2.83
CA GLY A 65 2.96 1.26 -4.02
C GLY A 65 4.28 0.49 -4.12
N LEU A 66 4.73 -0.18 -3.07
CA LEU A 66 5.93 -1.01 -3.12
C LEU A 66 5.54 -2.49 -3.11
N ASP A 67 5.92 -3.19 -4.17
CA ASP A 67 5.68 -4.64 -4.28
C ASP A 67 6.41 -5.40 -3.18
N ASN A 68 5.64 -6.03 -2.30
CA ASN A 68 6.13 -6.79 -1.15
C ASN A 68 6.84 -8.10 -1.51
N HIS A 69 6.60 -8.64 -2.71
CA HIS A 69 7.30 -9.81 -3.27
C HIS A 69 8.28 -9.44 -4.40
N GLY A 70 8.23 -8.21 -4.89
CA GLY A 70 9.10 -7.69 -5.94
C GLY A 70 10.25 -6.85 -5.38
N VAL A 71 10.21 -5.55 -5.66
CA VAL A 71 11.34 -4.64 -5.38
C VAL A 71 11.78 -4.65 -3.91
N LEU A 72 10.83 -4.73 -2.97
CA LEU A 72 11.16 -4.75 -1.54
C LEU A 72 11.92 -6.01 -1.12
N LEU A 73 11.66 -7.15 -1.75
CA LEU A 73 12.28 -8.42 -1.37
C LEU A 73 13.50 -8.74 -2.24
N GLU A 74 13.43 -8.52 -3.54
CA GLU A 74 14.41 -8.98 -4.53
C GLU A 74 15.29 -7.86 -5.09
N GLY A 75 14.81 -6.61 -5.10
CA GLY A 75 15.56 -5.48 -5.63
C GLY A 75 16.79 -5.09 -4.80
N SER A 76 17.72 -4.37 -5.38
CA SER A 76 18.81 -3.71 -4.67
C SER A 76 18.29 -2.53 -3.82
N LEU A 77 19.11 -2.03 -2.90
CA LEU A 77 18.75 -0.84 -2.11
C LEU A 77 18.53 0.40 -3.00
N GLU A 78 19.26 0.49 -4.11
CA GLU A 78 19.11 1.59 -5.07
C GLU A 78 17.79 1.47 -5.83
N GLU A 79 17.44 0.28 -6.33
CA GLU A 79 16.15 0.05 -6.99
C GLU A 79 14.97 0.35 -6.06
N ILE A 80 15.08 0.02 -4.78
CA ILE A 80 14.07 0.39 -3.78
C ILE A 80 13.94 1.91 -3.66
N ARG A 81 15.06 2.65 -3.63
CA ARG A 81 15.04 4.11 -3.57
C ARG A 81 14.45 4.74 -4.82
N GLU A 82 14.84 4.27 -5.99
CA GLU A 82 14.33 4.76 -7.28
C GLU A 82 12.83 4.53 -7.39
N GLU A 83 12.37 3.31 -7.11
CA GLU A 83 10.94 2.98 -7.14
C GLU A 83 10.14 3.79 -6.12
N SER A 84 10.66 3.98 -4.90
CA SER A 84 10.04 4.82 -3.89
C SER A 84 9.84 6.26 -4.37
N LYS A 85 10.87 6.85 -4.95
CA LYS A 85 10.81 8.21 -5.51
C LYS A 85 9.86 8.30 -6.71
N ARG A 86 9.86 7.28 -7.58
CA ARG A 86 8.94 7.18 -8.72
C ARG A 86 7.49 7.17 -8.27
N VAL A 87 7.16 6.31 -7.33
CA VAL A 87 5.79 6.16 -6.79
C VAL A 87 5.32 7.45 -6.11
N ILE A 88 6.18 8.06 -5.28
CA ILE A 88 5.85 9.34 -4.62
C ILE A 88 5.68 10.45 -5.66
N GLY A 89 6.51 10.47 -6.70
CA GLY A 89 6.40 11.44 -7.79
C GLY A 89 5.07 11.34 -8.53
N ALA A 90 4.59 10.12 -8.78
CA ALA A 90 3.30 9.86 -9.44
C ALA A 90 2.11 10.23 -8.54
N MET A 91 2.17 9.84 -7.27
CA MET A 91 1.05 10.02 -6.34
C MET A 91 1.00 11.41 -5.69
N GLY A 92 2.14 12.10 -5.62
CA GLY A 92 2.28 13.36 -4.88
C GLY A 92 2.33 13.15 -3.36
N LYS A 93 2.61 14.23 -2.64
CA LYS A 93 2.84 14.20 -1.18
C LYS A 93 1.59 14.33 -0.31
N LYS A 94 0.43 14.62 -0.91
CA LYS A 94 -0.84 14.79 -0.19
C LYS A 94 -1.78 13.63 -0.44
N GLY A 95 -2.35 13.07 0.61
CA GLY A 95 -3.28 11.96 0.51
C GLY A 95 -2.65 10.65 0.05
N PHE A 96 -1.32 10.53 0.24
CA PHE A 96 -0.58 9.31 -0.06
C PHE A 96 0.46 9.01 1.02
N MET A 97 0.61 7.74 1.36
CA MET A 97 1.63 7.20 2.25
C MET A 97 2.34 6.06 1.53
N LEU A 98 3.64 6.19 1.32
CA LEU A 98 4.44 5.10 0.74
C LEU A 98 4.47 3.92 1.71
N GLY A 99 4.28 2.73 1.21
CA GLY A 99 4.34 1.50 1.99
C GLY A 99 4.32 0.26 1.11
N ALA A 100 4.44 -0.90 1.74
CA ALA A 100 4.25 -2.16 1.04
C ALA A 100 2.77 -2.37 0.70
N ASP A 101 2.51 -3.02 -0.41
CA ASP A 101 1.16 -3.31 -0.86
C ASP A 101 0.46 -4.38 0.00
N CYS A 102 1.25 -5.29 0.56
CA CYS A 102 0.77 -6.35 1.45
C CYS A 102 1.86 -6.69 2.48
N THR A 103 1.67 -7.78 3.20
CA THR A 103 2.60 -8.29 4.22
C THR A 103 3.99 -8.54 3.64
N VAL A 104 5.01 -7.99 4.28
CA VAL A 104 6.40 -8.32 3.96
C VAL A 104 6.86 -9.53 4.77
N PRO A 105 7.74 -10.40 4.23
CA PRO A 105 8.27 -11.53 4.98
C PRO A 105 8.96 -11.08 6.28
N ALA A 106 8.76 -11.84 7.37
CA ALA A 106 9.39 -11.53 8.66
C ALA A 106 10.93 -11.56 8.62
N THR A 107 11.49 -12.20 7.60
CA THR A 107 12.94 -12.33 7.36
C THR A 107 13.51 -11.18 6.51
N ILE A 108 12.69 -10.20 6.12
CA ILE A 108 13.17 -9.06 5.31
C ILE A 108 14.28 -8.30 6.04
N ASP A 109 15.33 -7.95 5.31
CA ASP A 109 16.41 -7.12 5.86
C ASP A 109 15.88 -5.70 6.13
N TRP A 110 16.04 -5.23 7.36
CA TRP A 110 15.69 -3.88 7.78
C TRP A 110 16.30 -2.77 6.92
N ALA A 111 17.48 -3.00 6.33
CA ALA A 111 18.11 -2.06 5.43
C ALA A 111 17.22 -1.73 4.22
N ARG A 112 16.41 -2.67 3.77
CA ARG A 112 15.47 -2.50 2.65
C ARG A 112 14.34 -1.55 3.00
N LEU A 113 13.69 -1.75 4.15
CA LEU A 113 12.64 -0.86 4.63
C LEU A 113 13.18 0.53 4.94
N LYS A 114 14.39 0.60 5.50
CA LYS A 114 15.09 1.85 5.75
C LYS A 114 15.37 2.62 4.46
N ALA A 115 15.82 1.94 3.40
CA ALA A 115 16.07 2.56 2.09
C ALA A 115 14.80 3.21 1.52
N ALA A 116 13.64 2.55 1.62
CA ALA A 116 12.36 3.12 1.20
C ALA A 116 11.96 4.34 2.05
N ALA A 117 12.12 4.25 3.37
CA ALA A 117 11.80 5.35 4.29
C ALA A 117 12.69 6.59 4.08
N GLU A 118 14.00 6.39 3.87
CA GLU A 118 14.95 7.45 3.55
C GLU A 118 14.59 8.14 2.23
N ALA A 119 14.30 7.36 1.18
CA ALA A 119 13.89 7.89 -0.10
C ALA A 119 12.59 8.71 -0.01
N ALA A 120 11.63 8.26 0.83
CA ALA A 120 10.41 9.01 1.08
C ALA A 120 10.66 10.33 1.81
N ALA A 121 11.62 10.38 2.72
CA ALA A 121 11.99 11.62 3.44
C ALA A 121 12.71 12.63 2.54
N GLU A 122 13.43 12.18 1.52
CA GLU A 122 14.16 13.00 0.56
C GLU A 122 13.28 13.51 -0.60
N ALA A 123 12.19 12.85 -0.86
CA ALA A 123 11.32 13.13 -2.02
C ALA A 123 10.49 14.46 -1.83
#